data_36261e5a0fd1756008b0ffb501aea0a7
#
_entry.id   36261e5a0fd1756008b0ffb501aea0a7
#
_cell.length_a   1.000
_cell.length_b   1.000
_cell.length_c   1.000
_cell.angle_alpha   90.00
_cell.angle_beta   90.00
_cell.angle_gamma   90.00
#
_symmetry.space_group_name_H-M   'P 1'
#
loop_
_entity.id
_entity.type
_entity.pdbx_description
1 polymer ?
#
loop_
_entity_poly.entity_id
_entity_poly.type
_entity_poly.pdbx_seq_one_letter_code
_entity_poly.pdbx_strand_id
1 'polypeptide(L)'
;MRQDERIGIVGGVGPHAGLDLTRKLFDHTRAEADQEHLPVMLYSFPDRIGERPAFLLGKTADNPGEAIGDIMAELARAGATVIGMPCNTAHSPRILDAALEKLNATGRPVRFVHMIDAVVRHVRQRCGEGARVGILSTLATLETRLYQDSLERAGLRALHPAPDGCARVQEAISNREYGIKARNPVTERARADLLDEARRLAGNADAIILGCTEIPLAVTRQTILCTTPFSFGMKNLE
;
A
#
# COMPACT_ATOMS: atom_id res chain seq x y z
N MET A 1 20.74 3.03 12.06
CA MET A 1 19.70 4.10 12.00
C MET A 1 20.21 5.30 12.77
N ARG A 2 19.88 6.53 12.33
CA ARG A 2 20.31 7.75 13.05
C ARG A 2 19.46 7.87 14.31
N GLN A 3 20.07 8.22 15.44
CA GLN A 3 19.42 8.36 16.76
C GLN A 3 18.26 9.37 16.80
N ASP A 4 18.03 10.14 15.74
CA ASP A 4 17.02 11.21 15.67
C ASP A 4 15.87 10.91 14.71
N GLU A 5 15.79 9.71 14.12
CA GLU A 5 14.70 9.37 13.19
C GLU A 5 13.40 9.11 13.96
N ARG A 6 12.35 9.88 13.64
CA ARG A 6 10.98 9.72 14.14
C ARG A 6 10.06 9.45 12.97
N ILE A 7 9.33 8.36 13.04
CA ILE A 7 8.49 7.90 11.95
C ILE A 7 7.08 8.46 12.12
N GLY A 8 6.60 9.17 11.09
CA GLY A 8 5.21 9.57 10.94
C GLY A 8 4.48 8.64 9.98
N ILE A 9 3.30 8.18 10.32
CA ILE A 9 2.44 7.38 9.46
C ILE A 9 1.16 8.15 9.21
N VAL A 10 0.89 8.44 7.92
CA VAL A 10 -0.42 8.95 7.48
C VAL A 10 -1.39 7.77 7.45
N GLY A 11 -2.18 7.65 8.50
CA GLY A 11 -3.24 6.66 8.63
C GLY A 11 -4.59 7.16 8.10
N GLY A 12 -5.65 6.35 8.27
CA GLY A 12 -7.00 6.71 7.81
C GLY A 12 -7.25 6.56 6.31
N VAL A 13 -6.21 6.27 5.55
CA VAL A 13 -6.26 5.95 4.11
C VAL A 13 -6.38 4.44 3.83
N GLY A 14 -6.93 3.78 4.73
CA GLY A 14 -7.31 2.52 5.27
C GLY A 14 -6.86 2.45 6.73
N PRO A 15 -7.79 2.54 7.72
CA PRO A 15 -7.42 2.57 9.15
C PRO A 15 -6.57 1.36 9.56
N HIS A 16 -6.94 0.17 9.11
CA HIS A 16 -6.20 -1.07 9.39
C HIS A 16 -4.80 -1.10 8.75
N ALA A 17 -4.61 -0.45 7.59
CA ALA A 17 -3.32 -0.40 6.93
C ALA A 17 -2.29 0.42 7.73
N GLY A 18 -2.72 1.51 8.38
CA GLY A 18 -1.86 2.28 9.28
C GLY A 18 -1.40 1.48 10.49
N LEU A 19 -2.32 0.73 11.11
CA LEU A 19 -2.01 -0.17 12.22
C LEU A 19 -1.08 -1.30 11.80
N ASP A 20 -1.31 -1.93 10.64
CA ASP A 20 -0.47 -3.01 10.12
C ASP A 20 0.95 -2.53 9.83
N LEU A 21 1.10 -1.32 9.22
CA LEU A 21 2.42 -0.73 9.02
C LEU A 21 3.13 -0.44 10.34
N THR A 22 2.41 0.11 11.33
CA THR A 22 2.97 0.37 12.66
C THR A 22 3.47 -0.92 13.32
N ARG A 23 2.66 -1.97 13.29
CA ARG A 23 3.04 -3.28 13.82
C ARG A 23 4.29 -3.82 13.12
N LYS A 24 4.32 -3.79 11.78
CA LYS A 24 5.48 -4.26 11.00
C LYS A 24 6.75 -3.48 11.28
N LEU A 25 6.66 -2.18 11.54
CA LEU A 25 7.83 -1.40 11.96
C LEU A 25 8.40 -1.93 13.28
N PHE A 26 7.56 -2.24 14.25
CA PHE A 26 8.04 -2.82 15.52
C PHE A 26 8.55 -4.26 15.34
N ASP A 27 7.84 -5.10 14.57
CA ASP A 27 8.25 -6.48 14.29
C ASP A 27 9.63 -6.58 13.59
N HIS A 28 9.99 -5.54 12.82
CA HIS A 28 11.28 -5.45 12.12
C HIS A 28 12.33 -4.60 12.85
N THR A 29 12.00 -4.04 14.00
CA THR A 29 12.98 -3.32 14.82
C THR A 29 13.70 -4.33 15.73
N ARG A 30 15.03 -4.34 15.63
CA ARG A 30 15.85 -5.13 16.59
C ARG A 30 15.91 -4.33 17.89
N ALA A 31 15.17 -4.78 18.90
CA ALA A 31 15.09 -4.17 20.22
C ALA A 31 15.05 -5.25 21.28
N GLU A 32 15.84 -5.10 22.34
CA GLU A 32 15.84 -5.96 23.51
C GLU A 32 15.06 -5.34 24.67
N ALA A 33 14.73 -4.04 24.57
CA ALA A 33 13.93 -3.29 25.54
C ALA A 33 13.01 -2.28 24.84
N ASP A 34 11.93 -1.86 25.53
CA ASP A 34 10.93 -0.93 24.98
C ASP A 34 11.55 0.38 24.47
N GLN A 35 12.58 0.86 25.13
CA GLN A 35 13.26 2.14 24.82
C GLN A 35 14.11 2.08 23.55
N GLU A 36 14.36 0.89 23.02
CA GLU A 36 15.14 0.69 21.79
C GLU A 36 14.26 0.65 20.54
N HIS A 37 12.94 0.61 20.72
CA HIS A 37 12.02 0.69 19.60
C HIS A 37 12.00 2.08 18.96
N LEU A 38 11.65 2.08 17.66
CA LEU A 38 11.54 3.31 16.87
C LEU A 38 10.41 4.20 17.41
N PRO A 39 10.63 5.51 17.57
CA PRO A 39 9.55 6.45 17.81
C PRO A 39 8.60 6.50 16.61
N VAL A 40 7.33 6.16 16.81
CA VAL A 40 6.31 6.14 15.77
C VAL A 40 5.12 7.01 16.16
N MET A 41 4.68 7.83 15.23
CA MET A 41 3.45 8.63 15.33
C MET A 41 2.50 8.17 14.23
N LEU A 42 1.36 7.59 14.60
CA LEU A 42 0.28 7.24 13.68
C LEU A 42 -0.85 8.26 13.80
N TYR A 43 -1.08 9.05 12.74
CA TYR A 43 -2.23 9.95 12.64
C TYR A 43 -3.28 9.35 11.72
N SER A 44 -4.37 8.88 12.30
CA SER A 44 -5.45 8.18 11.58
C SER A 44 -6.77 8.96 11.68
N PHE A 45 -7.05 9.76 10.66
CA PHE A 45 -8.23 10.61 10.55
C PHE A 45 -9.03 10.27 9.28
N PRO A 46 -9.72 9.11 9.23
CA PRO A 46 -10.43 8.68 8.03
C PRO A 46 -11.59 9.61 7.64
N ASP A 47 -12.17 10.30 8.61
CA ASP A 47 -13.25 11.28 8.45
C ASP A 47 -12.79 12.55 7.70
N ARG A 48 -11.51 12.90 7.77
CA ARG A 48 -10.95 14.08 7.08
C ARG A 48 -10.60 13.81 5.61
N ILE A 49 -10.42 12.54 5.21
CA ILE A 49 -9.84 12.19 3.91
C ILE A 49 -10.91 11.66 2.95
N GLY A 50 -11.16 12.40 1.89
CA GLY A 50 -12.08 12.01 0.82
C GLY A 50 -11.71 10.69 0.14
N GLU A 51 -12.66 10.10 -0.59
CA GLU A 51 -12.48 8.84 -1.30
C GLU A 51 -11.51 9.00 -2.48
N ARG A 52 -10.32 8.39 -2.38
CA ARG A 52 -9.29 8.44 -3.44
C ARG A 52 -9.75 7.88 -4.77
N PRO A 53 -10.42 6.69 -4.83
CA PRO A 53 -10.98 6.19 -6.08
C PRO A 53 -12.01 7.12 -6.70
N ALA A 54 -12.92 7.72 -5.91
CA ALA A 54 -13.93 8.63 -6.43
C ALA A 54 -13.30 9.86 -7.10
N PHE A 55 -12.26 10.43 -6.48
CA PHE A 55 -11.52 11.56 -7.07
C PHE A 55 -10.79 11.15 -8.36
N LEU A 56 -10.07 10.03 -8.34
CA LEU A 56 -9.29 9.57 -9.50
C LEU A 56 -10.17 9.25 -10.70
N LEU A 57 -11.38 8.71 -10.45
CA LEU A 57 -12.37 8.40 -11.48
C LEU A 57 -13.28 9.61 -11.85
N GLY A 58 -12.98 10.80 -11.34
CA GLY A 58 -13.72 12.03 -11.68
C GLY A 58 -15.14 12.13 -11.09
N LYS A 59 -15.45 11.31 -10.06
CA LYS A 59 -16.77 11.32 -9.39
C LYS A 59 -16.91 12.43 -8.35
N THR A 60 -15.80 13.04 -7.95
CA THR A 60 -15.73 14.22 -7.08
C THR A 60 -14.59 15.12 -7.52
N ALA A 61 -14.74 16.43 -7.28
CA ALA A 61 -13.69 17.42 -7.51
C ALA A 61 -12.75 17.58 -6.29
N ASP A 62 -13.20 17.14 -5.11
CA ASP A 62 -12.46 17.32 -3.85
C ASP A 62 -11.23 16.43 -3.84
N ASN A 63 -10.05 17.06 -3.91
CA ASN A 63 -8.79 16.34 -3.92
C ASN A 63 -8.43 15.85 -2.50
N PRO A 64 -8.41 14.53 -2.24
CA PRO A 64 -8.02 14.00 -0.93
C PRO A 64 -6.56 14.30 -0.57
N GLY A 65 -5.73 14.69 -1.54
CA GLY A 65 -4.35 15.13 -1.32
C GLY A 65 -4.23 16.35 -0.38
N GLU A 66 -5.25 17.23 -0.38
CA GLU A 66 -5.29 18.39 0.50
C GLU A 66 -5.29 17.96 1.98
N ALA A 67 -6.23 17.09 2.37
CA ALA A 67 -6.33 16.59 3.74
C ALA A 67 -5.15 15.68 4.12
N ILE A 68 -4.65 14.88 3.18
CA ILE A 68 -3.44 14.07 3.38
C ILE A 68 -2.25 14.98 3.65
N GLY A 69 -2.08 16.06 2.89
CA GLY A 69 -1.01 17.03 3.07
C GLY A 69 -1.09 17.75 4.43
N ASP A 70 -2.28 18.10 4.89
CA ASP A 70 -2.48 18.69 6.23
C ASP A 70 -2.02 17.72 7.32
N ILE A 71 -2.37 16.43 7.22
CA ILE A 71 -1.92 15.39 8.16
C ILE A 71 -0.39 15.21 8.09
N MET A 72 0.21 15.23 6.89
CA MET A 72 1.68 15.20 6.75
C MET A 72 2.34 16.41 7.42
N ALA A 73 1.78 17.59 7.24
CA ALA A 73 2.28 18.81 7.87
C ALA A 73 2.14 18.78 9.39
N GLU A 74 1.05 18.23 9.93
CA GLU A 74 0.85 18.01 11.36
C GLU A 74 1.90 17.05 11.92
N LEU A 75 2.16 15.92 11.25
CA LEU A 75 3.22 14.97 11.62
C LEU A 75 4.61 15.63 11.59
N ALA A 76 4.91 16.42 10.57
CA ALA A 76 6.16 17.16 10.47
C ALA A 76 6.32 18.15 11.63
N ARG A 77 5.27 18.88 12.01
CA ARG A 77 5.27 19.79 13.16
C ARG A 77 5.44 19.06 14.49
N ALA A 78 4.87 17.85 14.61
CA ALA A 78 5.05 16.97 15.76
C ALA A 78 6.46 16.36 15.84
N GLY A 79 7.30 16.57 14.82
CA GLY A 79 8.71 16.17 14.83
C GLY A 79 9.01 14.90 14.03
N ALA A 80 8.11 14.43 13.16
CA ALA A 80 8.42 13.36 12.22
C ALA A 80 9.55 13.80 11.27
N THR A 81 10.56 12.96 11.11
CA THR A 81 11.67 13.17 10.16
C THR A 81 11.55 12.26 8.94
N VAL A 82 10.75 11.20 9.06
CA VAL A 82 10.40 10.28 7.99
C VAL A 82 8.90 10.10 7.99
N ILE A 83 8.26 10.25 6.82
CA ILE A 83 6.81 10.01 6.69
C ILE A 83 6.55 8.92 5.67
N GLY A 84 5.67 7.97 6.03
CA GLY A 84 5.12 6.95 5.15
C GLY A 84 3.59 6.99 5.13
N MET A 85 3.02 6.51 4.01
CA MET A 85 1.57 6.46 3.80
C MET A 85 1.16 5.11 3.20
N PRO A 86 0.52 4.22 3.98
CA PRO A 86 0.12 2.90 3.50
C PRO A 86 -1.19 2.95 2.71
N CYS A 87 -1.15 3.55 1.51
CA CYS A 87 -2.30 3.61 0.59
C CYS A 87 -1.81 3.67 -0.86
N ASN A 88 -2.15 2.66 -1.66
CA ASN A 88 -1.72 2.63 -3.07
C ASN A 88 -2.27 3.81 -3.87
N THR A 89 -3.59 3.99 -3.92
CA THR A 89 -4.23 5.04 -4.72
C THR A 89 -3.82 6.46 -4.34
N ALA A 90 -3.45 6.70 -3.08
CA ALA A 90 -2.97 8.01 -2.63
C ALA A 90 -1.57 8.37 -3.16
N HIS A 91 -0.83 7.40 -3.74
CA HIS A 91 0.44 7.65 -4.44
C HIS A 91 0.25 8.02 -5.91
N SER A 92 -0.99 8.11 -6.42
CA SER A 92 -1.23 8.71 -7.73
C SER A 92 -0.75 10.18 -7.72
N PRO A 93 0.00 10.63 -8.75
CA PRO A 93 0.51 12.01 -8.82
C PRO A 93 -0.57 13.06 -8.57
N ARG A 94 -1.78 12.87 -9.12
CA ARG A 94 -2.91 13.79 -8.92
C ARG A 94 -3.30 14.02 -7.45
N ILE A 95 -2.97 13.09 -6.57
CA ILE A 95 -3.23 13.18 -5.11
C ILE A 95 -1.95 13.54 -4.36
N LEU A 96 -0.87 12.82 -4.68
CA LEU A 96 0.38 12.92 -3.92
C LEU A 96 1.04 14.29 -4.07
N ASP A 97 1.01 14.87 -5.29
CA ASP A 97 1.66 16.17 -5.54
C ASP A 97 1.07 17.26 -4.64
N ALA A 98 -0.27 17.34 -4.52
CA ALA A 98 -0.93 18.27 -3.61
C ALA A 98 -0.54 18.04 -2.14
N ALA A 99 -0.43 16.78 -1.74
CA ALA A 99 -0.03 16.45 -0.37
C ALA A 99 1.44 16.83 -0.09
N LEU A 100 2.34 16.58 -1.04
CA LEU A 100 3.76 16.94 -0.90
C LEU A 100 3.98 18.45 -0.95
N GLU A 101 3.19 19.19 -1.72
CA GLU A 101 3.24 20.65 -1.72
C GLU A 101 3.01 21.22 -0.31
N LYS A 102 1.97 20.76 0.40
CA LYS A 102 1.69 21.17 1.78
C LYS A 102 2.79 20.74 2.77
N LEU A 103 3.31 19.51 2.60
CA LEU A 103 4.43 19.05 3.42
C LEU A 103 5.65 19.96 3.24
N ASN A 104 6.01 20.25 1.99
CA ASN A 104 7.16 21.11 1.65
C ASN A 104 6.98 22.54 2.16
N ALA A 105 5.75 23.07 2.15
CA ALA A 105 5.42 24.39 2.67
C ALA A 105 5.71 24.52 4.20
N THR A 106 5.85 23.41 4.91
CA THR A 106 6.27 23.44 6.35
C THR A 106 7.70 23.90 6.55
N GLY A 107 8.55 23.87 5.52
CA GLY A 107 9.98 24.12 5.59
C GLY A 107 10.79 23.14 6.44
N ARG A 108 10.17 22.05 6.90
CA ARG A 108 10.84 21.03 7.75
C ARG A 108 11.53 19.96 6.89
N PRO A 109 12.73 19.51 7.27
CA PRO A 109 13.46 18.48 6.56
C PRO A 109 12.84 17.10 6.84
N VAL A 110 11.81 16.73 6.08
CA VAL A 110 11.12 15.44 6.19
C VAL A 110 11.38 14.61 4.95
N ARG A 111 11.77 13.36 5.13
CA ARG A 111 11.89 12.38 4.05
C ARG A 111 10.57 11.64 3.87
N PHE A 112 9.88 11.87 2.78
CA PHE A 112 8.73 11.04 2.38
C PHE A 112 9.20 9.72 1.76
N VAL A 113 8.64 8.59 2.22
CA VAL A 113 8.91 7.26 1.66
C VAL A 113 7.79 6.92 0.67
N HIS A 114 8.12 6.97 -0.63
CA HIS A 114 7.18 6.62 -1.69
C HIS A 114 6.98 5.10 -1.74
N MET A 115 5.82 4.62 -1.31
CA MET A 115 5.55 3.18 -1.12
C MET A 115 5.66 2.40 -2.43
N ILE A 116 5.13 2.93 -3.53
CA ILE A 116 5.17 2.23 -4.84
C ILE A 116 6.61 2.02 -5.29
N ASP A 117 7.46 3.05 -5.20
CA ASP A 117 8.87 2.94 -5.57
C ASP A 117 9.63 1.95 -4.66
N ALA A 118 9.30 1.93 -3.37
CA ALA A 118 9.88 0.97 -2.45
C ALA A 118 9.51 -0.47 -2.81
N VAL A 119 8.24 -0.73 -3.14
CA VAL A 119 7.74 -2.04 -3.58
C VAL A 119 8.39 -2.46 -4.88
N VAL A 120 8.41 -1.60 -5.90
CA VAL A 120 8.99 -1.90 -7.22
C VAL A 120 10.49 -2.19 -7.11
N ARG A 121 11.23 -1.41 -6.33
CA ARG A 121 12.65 -1.64 -6.05
C ARG A 121 12.88 -3.00 -5.38
N HIS A 122 12.07 -3.34 -4.39
CA HIS A 122 12.13 -4.62 -3.71
C HIS A 122 11.87 -5.80 -4.67
N VAL A 123 10.84 -5.70 -5.50
CA VAL A 123 10.53 -6.73 -6.51
C VAL A 123 11.69 -6.90 -7.49
N ARG A 124 12.25 -5.79 -8.02
CA ARG A 124 13.40 -5.85 -8.93
C ARG A 124 14.62 -6.51 -8.30
N GLN A 125 14.91 -6.18 -7.04
CA GLN A 125 16.03 -6.80 -6.30
C GLN A 125 15.86 -8.31 -6.09
N ARG A 126 14.61 -8.75 -5.94
CA ARG A 126 14.28 -10.16 -5.67
C ARG A 126 14.15 -11.02 -6.91
N CYS A 127 13.56 -10.48 -7.97
CA CYS A 127 13.15 -11.25 -9.15
C CYS A 127 14.06 -10.99 -10.37
N GLY A 128 14.88 -9.94 -10.33
CA GLY A 128 15.71 -9.54 -11.43
C GLY A 128 15.00 -8.70 -12.49
N GLU A 129 15.74 -8.32 -13.53
CA GLU A 129 15.24 -7.55 -14.67
C GLU A 129 14.35 -8.44 -15.56
N GLY A 130 13.34 -7.82 -16.19
CA GLY A 130 12.40 -8.51 -17.07
C GLY A 130 11.35 -9.37 -16.37
N ALA A 131 11.38 -9.46 -15.03
CA ALA A 131 10.42 -10.26 -14.27
C ALA A 131 8.97 -9.80 -14.52
N ARG A 132 8.07 -10.79 -14.56
CA ARG A 132 6.63 -10.60 -14.74
C ARG A 132 5.96 -10.45 -13.38
N VAL A 133 5.27 -9.35 -13.17
CA VAL A 133 4.72 -8.97 -11.87
C VAL A 133 3.21 -8.87 -11.96
N GLY A 134 2.52 -9.81 -11.32
CA GLY A 134 1.06 -9.79 -11.18
C GLY A 134 0.63 -8.70 -10.20
N ILE A 135 -0.47 -8.01 -10.51
CA ILE A 135 -0.99 -6.93 -9.66
C ILE A 135 -2.45 -7.20 -9.33
N LEU A 136 -2.76 -7.35 -8.05
CA LEU A 136 -4.12 -7.34 -7.53
C LEU A 136 -4.41 -5.98 -6.94
N SER A 137 -5.30 -5.19 -7.55
CA SER A 137 -5.55 -3.82 -7.12
C SER A 137 -7.00 -3.39 -7.36
N THR A 138 -7.36 -2.21 -6.85
CA THR A 138 -8.61 -1.54 -7.22
C THR A 138 -8.57 -1.08 -8.68
N LEU A 139 -9.74 -0.94 -9.31
CA LEU A 139 -9.85 -0.40 -10.67
C LEU A 139 -9.20 0.98 -10.79
N ALA A 140 -9.36 1.85 -9.79
CA ALA A 140 -8.72 3.18 -9.81
C ALA A 140 -7.18 3.10 -9.84
N THR A 141 -6.57 2.13 -9.14
CA THR A 141 -5.12 1.90 -9.20
C THR A 141 -4.70 1.37 -10.58
N LEU A 142 -5.52 0.52 -11.18
CA LEU A 142 -5.31 -0.02 -12.53
C LEU A 142 -5.43 1.09 -13.59
N GLU A 143 -6.53 1.84 -13.60
CA GLU A 143 -6.80 2.91 -14.58
C GLU A 143 -5.77 4.05 -14.54
N THR A 144 -5.26 4.36 -13.36
CA THR A 144 -4.18 5.36 -13.22
C THR A 144 -2.79 4.82 -13.58
N ARG A 145 -2.68 3.57 -14.01
CA ARG A 145 -1.42 2.88 -14.38
C ARG A 145 -0.32 2.98 -13.31
N LEU A 146 -0.69 3.18 -12.06
CA LEU A 146 0.21 3.51 -10.95
C LEU A 146 1.39 2.52 -10.81
N TYR A 147 1.09 1.22 -10.86
CA TYR A 147 2.11 0.18 -10.82
C TYR A 147 2.72 -0.12 -12.18
N GLN A 148 1.92 -0.09 -13.25
CA GLN A 148 2.38 -0.37 -14.60
C GLN A 148 3.55 0.53 -14.98
N ASP A 149 3.35 1.86 -14.88
CA ASP A 149 4.36 2.83 -15.26
C ASP A 149 5.63 2.73 -14.37
N SER A 150 5.45 2.42 -13.08
CA SER A 150 6.59 2.27 -12.16
C SER A 150 7.37 0.97 -12.42
N LEU A 151 6.69 -0.13 -12.74
CA LEU A 151 7.31 -1.40 -13.10
C LEU A 151 8.03 -1.31 -14.45
N GLU A 152 7.39 -0.73 -15.46
CA GLU A 152 7.98 -0.54 -16.79
C GLU A 152 9.25 0.31 -16.73
N ARG A 153 9.25 1.42 -15.99
CA ARG A 153 10.46 2.24 -15.74
C ARG A 153 11.58 1.46 -15.04
N ALA A 154 11.22 0.46 -14.24
CA ALA A 154 12.18 -0.41 -13.55
C ALA A 154 12.62 -1.63 -14.39
N GLY A 155 12.18 -1.75 -15.66
CA GLY A 155 12.48 -2.89 -16.54
C GLY A 155 11.74 -4.16 -16.18
N LEU A 156 10.57 -4.04 -15.53
CA LEU A 156 9.70 -5.15 -15.15
C LEU A 156 8.42 -5.16 -16.00
N ARG A 157 7.72 -6.29 -16.05
CA ARG A 157 6.50 -6.45 -16.85
C ARG A 157 5.28 -6.57 -15.93
N ALA A 158 4.33 -5.67 -16.04
CA ALA A 158 3.08 -5.71 -15.30
C ALA A 158 2.11 -6.73 -15.92
N LEU A 159 1.48 -7.56 -15.09
CA LEU A 159 0.39 -8.45 -15.43
C LEU A 159 -0.84 -8.14 -14.58
N HIS A 160 -2.01 -8.22 -15.16
CA HIS A 160 -3.29 -8.01 -14.47
C HIS A 160 -4.21 -9.21 -14.66
N PRO A 161 -5.18 -9.43 -13.77
CA PRO A 161 -6.28 -10.35 -14.06
C PRO A 161 -7.00 -9.95 -15.34
N ALA A 162 -7.72 -10.89 -15.96
CA ALA A 162 -8.66 -10.58 -17.03
C ALA A 162 -9.73 -9.57 -16.54
N PRO A 163 -10.44 -8.87 -17.42
CA PRO A 163 -11.40 -7.84 -17.02
C PRO A 163 -12.43 -8.29 -15.97
N ASP A 164 -12.95 -9.52 -16.09
CA ASP A 164 -13.86 -10.14 -15.12
C ASP A 164 -13.17 -10.41 -13.77
N GLY A 165 -11.88 -10.80 -13.79
CA GLY A 165 -11.05 -10.96 -12.61
C GLY A 165 -10.77 -9.63 -11.91
N CYS A 166 -10.48 -8.55 -12.67
CA CYS A 166 -10.34 -7.21 -12.11
C CYS A 166 -11.62 -6.75 -11.42
N ALA A 167 -12.79 -7.02 -12.02
CA ALA A 167 -14.08 -6.72 -11.40
C ALA A 167 -14.30 -7.51 -10.09
N ARG A 168 -13.97 -8.81 -10.07
CA ARG A 168 -14.04 -9.64 -8.85
C ARG A 168 -13.12 -9.10 -7.75
N VAL A 169 -11.89 -8.75 -8.07
CA VAL A 169 -10.95 -8.13 -7.11
C VAL A 169 -11.52 -6.83 -6.56
N GLN A 170 -12.09 -5.98 -7.42
CA GLN A 170 -12.73 -4.73 -7.00
C GLN A 170 -13.88 -4.99 -6.02
N GLU A 171 -14.77 -5.95 -6.32
CA GLU A 171 -15.88 -6.33 -5.45
C GLU A 171 -15.37 -6.91 -4.12
N ALA A 172 -14.40 -7.81 -4.15
CA ALA A 172 -13.81 -8.38 -2.94
C ALA A 172 -13.20 -7.30 -2.02
N ILE A 173 -12.73 -6.18 -2.59
CA ILE A 173 -12.19 -5.05 -1.80
C ILE A 173 -13.31 -4.14 -1.28
N SER A 174 -14.28 -3.75 -2.12
CA SER A 174 -15.14 -2.59 -1.87
C SER A 174 -16.63 -2.89 -1.71
N ASN A 175 -17.07 -4.11 -1.93
CA ASN A 175 -18.48 -4.48 -1.77
C ASN A 175 -18.94 -4.21 -0.33
N ARG A 176 -20.10 -3.55 -0.19
CA ARG A 176 -20.62 -3.14 1.13
C ARG A 176 -21.09 -4.30 2.00
N GLU A 177 -21.43 -5.44 1.39
CA GLU A 177 -21.98 -6.59 2.12
C GLU A 177 -20.87 -7.56 2.56
N TYR A 178 -19.85 -7.79 1.73
CA TYR A 178 -18.83 -8.81 1.98
C TYR A 178 -17.38 -8.38 1.79
N GLY A 179 -17.14 -7.19 1.21
CA GLY A 179 -15.80 -6.72 0.89
C GLY A 179 -14.93 -6.45 2.13
N ILE A 180 -13.62 -6.58 1.96
CA ILE A 180 -12.65 -6.45 3.05
C ILE A 180 -12.64 -5.06 3.72
N LYS A 181 -13.09 -4.02 3.02
CA LYS A 181 -13.24 -2.68 3.61
C LYS A 181 -14.49 -2.53 4.48
N ALA A 182 -15.50 -3.34 4.23
CA ALA A 182 -16.79 -3.26 4.91
C ALA A 182 -16.93 -4.26 6.05
N ARG A 183 -16.14 -5.33 6.05
CA ARG A 183 -16.27 -6.44 7.01
C ARG A 183 -14.96 -6.79 7.69
N ASN A 184 -15.03 -6.85 9.01
CA ASN A 184 -13.98 -7.36 9.87
C ASN A 184 -14.63 -8.28 10.93
N PRO A 185 -14.28 -9.57 10.99
CA PRO A 185 -13.25 -10.27 10.20
C PRO A 185 -13.62 -10.36 8.71
N VAL A 186 -12.57 -10.57 7.88
CA VAL A 186 -12.72 -10.76 6.42
C VAL A 186 -13.64 -11.93 6.12
N THR A 187 -14.60 -11.75 5.21
CA THR A 187 -15.50 -12.82 4.80
C THR A 187 -14.81 -13.88 3.96
N GLU A 188 -15.30 -15.13 4.05
CA GLU A 188 -14.76 -16.23 3.24
C GLU A 188 -14.92 -15.97 1.73
N ARG A 189 -16.01 -15.30 1.33
CA ARG A 189 -16.24 -14.91 -0.06
C ARG A 189 -15.16 -13.97 -0.58
N ALA A 190 -14.88 -12.87 0.12
CA ALA A 190 -13.84 -11.93 -0.29
C ALA A 190 -12.46 -12.59 -0.32
N ARG A 191 -12.18 -13.45 0.66
CA ARG A 191 -10.94 -14.24 0.70
C ARG A 191 -10.81 -15.17 -0.50
N ALA A 192 -11.86 -15.95 -0.82
CA ALA A 192 -11.85 -16.89 -1.93
C ALA A 192 -11.64 -16.16 -3.27
N ASP A 193 -12.39 -15.09 -3.53
CA ASP A 193 -12.28 -14.30 -4.76
C ASP A 193 -10.84 -13.75 -4.95
N LEU A 194 -10.22 -13.22 -3.90
CA LEU A 194 -8.85 -12.71 -3.97
C LEU A 194 -7.81 -13.81 -4.16
N LEU A 195 -7.96 -14.95 -3.47
CA LEU A 195 -7.06 -16.08 -3.60
C LEU A 195 -7.12 -16.71 -4.99
N ASP A 196 -8.30 -16.83 -5.57
CA ASP A 196 -8.48 -17.41 -6.90
C ASP A 196 -7.82 -16.54 -7.98
N GLU A 197 -7.96 -15.23 -7.90
CA GLU A 197 -7.27 -14.34 -8.83
C GLU A 197 -5.74 -14.32 -8.59
N ALA A 198 -5.30 -14.39 -7.34
CA ALA A 198 -3.87 -14.54 -7.02
C ALA A 198 -3.29 -15.81 -7.63
N ARG A 199 -3.99 -16.94 -7.53
CA ARG A 199 -3.56 -18.23 -8.13
C ARG A 199 -3.49 -18.18 -9.64
N ARG A 200 -4.48 -17.55 -10.30
CA ARG A 200 -4.49 -17.39 -11.76
C ARG A 200 -3.29 -16.56 -12.23
N LEU A 201 -2.98 -15.46 -11.54
CA LEU A 201 -1.81 -14.66 -11.85
C LEU A 201 -0.50 -15.41 -11.59
N ALA A 202 -0.42 -16.18 -10.51
CA ALA A 202 0.78 -16.92 -10.11
C ALA A 202 1.26 -17.91 -11.18
N GLY A 203 0.36 -18.42 -12.02
CA GLY A 203 0.71 -19.30 -13.16
C GLY A 203 1.61 -18.63 -14.21
N ASN A 204 1.60 -17.29 -14.29
CA ASN A 204 2.33 -16.53 -15.30
C ASN A 204 3.21 -15.41 -14.73
N ALA A 205 3.23 -15.20 -13.42
CA ALA A 205 3.96 -14.13 -12.74
C ALA A 205 5.09 -14.68 -11.89
N ASP A 206 6.18 -13.94 -11.85
CA ASP A 206 7.34 -14.23 -11.02
C ASP A 206 7.20 -13.61 -9.60
N ALA A 207 6.28 -12.63 -9.47
CA ALA A 207 5.86 -12.01 -8.22
C ALA A 207 4.41 -11.53 -8.30
N ILE A 208 3.74 -11.36 -7.15
CA ILE A 208 2.42 -10.73 -7.06
C ILE A 208 2.48 -9.56 -6.09
N ILE A 209 2.06 -8.38 -6.56
CA ILE A 209 1.86 -7.20 -5.72
C ILE A 209 0.40 -7.18 -5.25
N LEU A 210 0.20 -7.09 -3.94
CA LEU A 210 -1.09 -6.83 -3.32
C LEU A 210 -1.32 -5.31 -3.32
N GLY A 211 -1.81 -4.80 -4.46
CA GLY A 211 -1.94 -3.37 -4.78
C GLY A 211 -3.14 -2.67 -4.14
N CYS A 212 -3.66 -3.21 -3.05
CA CYS A 212 -4.52 -2.56 -2.08
C CYS A 212 -4.06 -2.98 -0.69
N THR A 213 -3.85 -2.03 0.21
CA THR A 213 -3.27 -2.28 1.53
C THR A 213 -4.17 -3.08 2.48
N GLU A 214 -5.44 -3.28 2.15
CA GLU A 214 -6.34 -4.19 2.84
C GLU A 214 -6.29 -5.64 2.35
N ILE A 215 -5.80 -5.91 1.14
CA ILE A 215 -5.72 -7.29 0.62
C ILE A 215 -4.92 -8.22 1.55
N PRO A 216 -3.81 -7.78 2.19
CA PRO A 216 -3.09 -8.62 3.15
C PRO A 216 -3.91 -9.10 4.36
N LEU A 217 -5.05 -8.47 4.66
CA LEU A 217 -5.98 -8.95 5.70
C LEU A 217 -6.70 -10.24 5.27
N ALA A 218 -6.89 -10.43 3.95
CA ALA A 218 -7.54 -11.59 3.37
C ALA A 218 -6.55 -12.64 2.87
N VAL A 219 -5.44 -12.19 2.27
CA VAL A 219 -4.46 -13.01 1.56
C VAL A 219 -3.12 -12.89 2.26
N THR A 220 -2.75 -13.91 3.01
CA THR A 220 -1.46 -13.99 3.68
C THR A 220 -0.47 -14.81 2.85
N ARG A 221 0.82 -14.67 3.14
CA ARG A 221 1.87 -15.50 2.56
C ARG A 221 1.57 -16.99 2.69
N GLN A 222 1.11 -17.45 3.85
CA GLN A 222 0.78 -18.85 4.11
C GLN A 222 -0.35 -19.36 3.21
N THR A 223 -1.35 -18.52 2.93
CA THR A 223 -2.48 -18.90 2.06
C THR A 223 -2.11 -18.99 0.59
N ILE A 224 -1.08 -18.26 0.12
CA ILE A 224 -0.56 -18.38 -1.24
C ILE A 224 0.40 -19.58 -1.35
N LEU A 225 1.21 -19.84 -0.34
CA LEU A 225 2.22 -20.90 -0.35
C LEU A 225 1.65 -22.33 -0.35
N CYS A 226 0.43 -22.53 0.18
CA CYS A 226 -0.19 -23.85 0.19
C CYS A 226 -0.54 -24.40 -1.21
N THR A 227 -0.36 -23.62 -2.27
CA THR A 227 -0.92 -23.98 -3.60
C THR A 227 0.01 -23.78 -4.80
N THR A 228 1.23 -23.27 -4.62
CA THR A 228 2.19 -23.12 -5.73
C THR A 228 3.63 -23.40 -5.27
N PRO A 229 4.50 -24.00 -6.14
CA PRO A 229 5.93 -24.17 -5.84
C PRO A 229 6.73 -22.85 -5.76
N PHE A 230 6.09 -21.71 -6.00
CA PHE A 230 6.70 -20.40 -5.93
C PHE A 230 6.45 -19.76 -4.57
N SER A 231 7.27 -20.17 -3.61
CA SER A 231 7.39 -19.49 -2.32
C SER A 231 8.05 -18.12 -2.52
N PHE A 232 7.25 -17.06 -2.69
CA PHE A 232 7.76 -15.71 -2.50
C PHE A 232 8.07 -15.51 -1.02
N GLY A 233 9.28 -15.95 -0.69
CA GLY A 233 9.86 -15.70 0.61
C GLY A 233 10.13 -14.22 0.81
N MET A 234 9.39 -13.56 1.67
CA MET A 234 10.07 -12.68 2.60
C MET A 234 10.87 -13.60 3.55
N LYS A 235 11.98 -14.15 3.06
CA LYS A 235 13.02 -14.67 3.92
C LYS A 235 13.79 -13.45 4.43
N ASN A 236 13.71 -13.29 5.74
CA ASN A 236 14.65 -12.60 6.62
C ASN A 236 15.33 -11.35 5.98
N LEU A 237 14.85 -10.18 6.38
CA LEU A 237 15.74 -9.06 6.58
C LEU A 237 16.60 -9.42 7.80
N GLU A 238 17.69 -10.16 7.56
CA GLU A 238 18.86 -10.12 8.41
C GLU A 238 19.58 -8.80 8.23
#